data_9fe097c839ad9640c1976ea81acc7651
#
_entry.id   9fe097c839ad9640c1976ea81acc7651
#
_cell.length_a   1.000
_cell.length_b   1.000
_cell.length_c   1.000
_cell.angle_alpha   90.00
_cell.angle_beta   90.00
_cell.angle_gamma   90.00
#
_symmetry.space_group_name_H-M   'P 1'
#
loop_
_entity.id
_entity.type
_entity.pdbx_description
1 polymer ?
#
loop_
_entity_poly.entity_id
_entity_poly.type
_entity_poly.pdbx_seq_one_letter_code
_entity_poly.pdbx_strand_id
1 'polypeptide(L)'
;MRDVAVIGVGCTNFGEWWDRSFRNLFVEAGVMAIEDANLAGEQIDAMYVGNMSAGRFIEQEHIGALIADYSGLATDNIPATRVEAACASGGLAFREAVISVASGMTNIAVAAGVEKMTDVDTSLSTDALAAAADREWEGFVGATFPGLYAMIATDYMHRYPLTREQLARWR
;
A
#
# COMPACT_ATOMS: atom_id res chain seq x y z
N MET A 1 -16.82 -21.56 1.58
CA MET A 1 -16.42 -20.15 1.74
C MET A 1 -17.64 -19.30 1.43
N ARG A 2 -17.81 -18.19 2.15
CA ARG A 2 -18.90 -17.22 1.86
C ARG A 2 -18.53 -16.38 0.65
N ASP A 3 -19.54 -15.88 -0.08
CA ASP A 3 -19.33 -14.84 -1.07
C ASP A 3 -18.92 -13.54 -0.37
N VAL A 4 -18.03 -12.77 -1.00
CA VAL A 4 -17.51 -11.51 -0.48
C VAL A 4 -17.85 -10.39 -1.45
N ALA A 5 -18.34 -9.28 -0.94
CA ALA A 5 -18.65 -8.08 -1.70
C ALA A 5 -17.82 -6.90 -1.21
N VAL A 6 -17.41 -6.03 -2.11
CA VAL A 6 -16.90 -4.70 -1.78
C VAL A 6 -18.12 -3.79 -1.63
N ILE A 7 -18.28 -3.18 -0.45
CA ILE A 7 -19.45 -2.39 -0.09
C ILE A 7 -19.17 -0.89 -0.02
N GLY A 8 -17.91 -0.48 0.00
CA GLY A 8 -17.52 0.92 -0.01
C GLY A 8 -16.06 1.10 -0.43
N VAL A 9 -15.78 2.22 -1.08
CA VAL A 9 -14.45 2.58 -1.57
C VAL A 9 -14.13 4.05 -1.26
N GLY A 10 -12.85 4.32 -1.02
CA GLY A 10 -12.36 5.67 -0.79
C GLY A 10 -10.91 5.80 -1.24
N CYS A 11 -10.55 6.94 -1.81
CA CYS A 11 -9.20 7.20 -2.27
C CYS A 11 -8.90 8.70 -2.22
N THR A 12 -7.76 9.05 -1.64
CA THR A 12 -7.25 10.42 -1.73
C THR A 12 -6.68 10.69 -3.13
N ASN A 13 -6.62 11.94 -3.52
CA ASN A 13 -5.85 12.31 -4.71
C ASN A 13 -4.37 12.05 -4.47
N PHE A 14 -3.69 11.47 -5.47
CA PHE A 14 -2.24 11.34 -5.45
C PHE A 14 -1.56 12.69 -5.68
N GLY A 15 -0.51 12.97 -4.93
CA GLY A 15 0.20 14.24 -5.04
C GLY A 15 1.20 14.47 -3.91
N GLU A 16 1.83 15.64 -3.93
CA GLU A 16 2.74 16.10 -2.88
C GLU A 16 1.96 16.90 -1.83
N TRP A 17 1.61 16.22 -0.75
CA TRP A 17 0.80 16.79 0.33
C TRP A 17 1.68 17.11 1.54
N TRP A 18 2.42 18.19 1.48
CA TRP A 18 3.36 18.62 2.53
C TRP A 18 2.67 19.00 3.84
N ASP A 19 1.44 19.46 3.76
CA ASP A 19 0.58 19.88 4.88
C ASP A 19 -0.24 18.76 5.52
N ARG A 20 -0.17 17.54 4.98
CA ARG A 20 -0.92 16.37 5.46
C ARG A 20 0.02 15.31 6.01
N SER A 21 -0.31 14.79 7.19
CA SER A 21 0.40 13.65 7.75
C SER A 21 -0.01 12.33 7.07
N PHE A 22 0.79 11.32 7.25
CA PHE A 22 0.47 9.93 6.89
C PHE A 22 -0.92 9.50 7.43
N ARG A 23 -1.22 9.87 8.68
CA ARG A 23 -2.50 9.56 9.34
C ARG A 23 -3.66 10.28 8.67
N ASN A 24 -3.49 11.55 8.32
CA ASN A 24 -4.53 12.33 7.62
C ASN A 24 -4.90 11.70 6.29
N LEU A 25 -3.92 11.26 5.49
CA LEU A 25 -4.16 10.61 4.20
C LEU A 25 -4.98 9.32 4.38
N PHE A 26 -4.63 8.52 5.38
CA PHE A 26 -5.36 7.30 5.66
C PHE A 26 -6.80 7.57 6.10
N VAL A 27 -6.98 8.48 7.07
CA VAL A 27 -8.31 8.79 7.62
C VAL A 27 -9.23 9.36 6.56
N GLU A 28 -8.73 10.26 5.69
CA GLU A 28 -9.52 10.83 4.60
C GLU A 28 -10.09 9.72 3.67
N ALA A 29 -9.23 8.81 3.20
CA ALA A 29 -9.69 7.70 2.37
C ALA A 29 -10.61 6.73 3.15
N GLY A 30 -10.31 6.49 4.41
CA GLY A 30 -11.12 5.64 5.27
C GLY A 30 -12.53 6.18 5.50
N VAL A 31 -12.65 7.48 5.78
CA VAL A 31 -13.96 8.14 5.94
C VAL A 31 -14.77 8.03 4.65
N MET A 32 -14.18 8.33 3.49
CA MET A 32 -14.84 8.17 2.20
C MET A 32 -15.38 6.75 2.00
N ALA A 33 -14.59 5.73 2.35
CA ALA A 33 -15.01 4.33 2.19
C ALA A 33 -16.17 3.94 3.14
N ILE A 34 -16.14 4.42 4.39
CA ILE A 34 -17.18 4.19 5.39
C ILE A 34 -18.50 4.88 4.96
N GLU A 35 -18.42 6.12 4.49
CA GLU A 35 -19.57 6.87 3.98
C GLU A 35 -20.16 6.20 2.73
N ASP A 36 -19.33 5.78 1.78
CA ASP A 36 -19.78 5.06 0.57
C ASP A 36 -20.47 3.73 0.91
N ALA A 37 -19.97 3.02 1.94
CA ALA A 37 -20.57 1.80 2.46
C ALA A 37 -21.86 2.05 3.26
N ASN A 38 -22.18 3.29 3.62
CA ASN A 38 -23.26 3.67 4.52
C ASN A 38 -23.20 2.89 5.86
N LEU A 39 -21.98 2.79 6.41
CA LEU A 39 -21.71 2.09 7.67
C LEU A 39 -21.49 3.07 8.83
N ALA A 40 -21.79 2.61 10.04
CA ALA A 40 -21.20 3.13 11.26
C ALA A 40 -19.90 2.35 11.56
N GLY A 41 -18.86 3.04 12.04
CA GLY A 41 -17.53 2.44 12.23
C GLY A 41 -17.50 1.24 13.19
N GLU A 42 -18.41 1.16 14.15
CA GLU A 42 -18.53 0.08 15.13
C GLU A 42 -18.87 -1.30 14.53
N GLN A 43 -19.17 -1.37 13.25
CA GLN A 43 -19.46 -2.63 12.56
C GLN A 43 -18.22 -3.32 11.97
N ILE A 44 -17.05 -2.69 12.07
CA ILE A 44 -15.81 -3.22 11.50
C ILE A 44 -15.19 -4.24 12.44
N ASP A 45 -14.93 -5.45 11.94
CA ASP A 45 -14.38 -6.56 12.74
C ASP A 45 -12.85 -6.65 12.66
N ALA A 46 -12.24 -6.18 11.57
CA ALA A 46 -10.79 -6.23 11.36
C ALA A 46 -10.31 -5.20 10.33
N MET A 47 -9.03 -4.83 10.43
CA MET A 47 -8.38 -3.95 9.47
C MET A 47 -7.04 -4.51 9.00
N TYR A 48 -6.81 -4.50 7.68
CA TYR A 48 -5.57 -4.87 7.02
C TYR A 48 -5.00 -3.66 6.30
N VAL A 49 -3.76 -3.29 6.62
CA VAL A 49 -3.12 -2.08 6.09
C VAL A 49 -1.89 -2.47 5.29
N GLY A 50 -1.94 -2.27 3.99
CA GLY A 50 -0.81 -2.43 3.08
C GLY A 50 0.12 -1.23 3.18
N ASN A 51 1.37 -1.47 3.51
CA ASN A 51 2.41 -0.46 3.56
C ASN A 51 3.79 -1.10 3.39
N MET A 52 4.59 -0.56 2.49
CA MET A 52 5.94 -1.09 2.22
C MET A 52 6.97 -0.54 3.20
N SER A 53 7.15 0.77 3.24
CA SER A 53 8.36 1.38 3.81
C SER A 53 8.13 2.62 4.66
N ALA A 54 7.06 2.70 5.42
CA ALA A 54 6.82 3.83 6.32
C ALA A 54 7.98 4.07 7.31
N GLY A 55 8.65 3.00 7.78
CA GLY A 55 9.84 3.11 8.61
C GLY A 55 11.00 3.85 7.93
N ARG A 56 11.08 3.85 6.61
CA ARG A 56 12.09 4.60 5.84
C ARG A 56 11.63 5.98 5.40
N PHE A 57 10.35 6.13 5.04
CA PHE A 57 9.82 7.39 4.54
C PHE A 57 9.44 8.38 5.64
N ILE A 58 8.91 7.88 6.76
CA ILE A 58 8.38 8.72 7.84
C ILE A 58 8.85 8.26 9.24
N GLU A 59 9.82 7.37 9.31
CA GLU A 59 10.37 6.81 10.56
C GLU A 59 9.33 6.20 11.49
N GLN A 60 8.24 5.62 10.91
CA GLN A 60 7.13 5.05 11.66
C GLN A 60 6.94 3.56 11.36
N GLU A 61 7.04 2.75 12.37
CA GLU A 61 6.65 1.34 12.37
C GLU A 61 5.29 1.14 13.05
N HIS A 62 4.83 -0.11 13.14
CA HIS A 62 3.58 -0.49 13.82
C HIS A 62 2.33 0.20 13.25
N ILE A 63 2.30 0.33 11.93
CA ILE A 63 1.30 1.11 11.20
C ILE A 63 -0.14 0.66 11.46
N GLY A 64 -0.40 -0.65 11.53
CA GLY A 64 -1.74 -1.16 11.77
C GLY A 64 -2.36 -0.60 13.05
N ALA A 65 -1.66 -0.75 14.18
CA ALA A 65 -2.14 -0.26 15.47
C ALA A 65 -2.22 1.28 15.51
N LEU A 66 -1.21 1.98 14.96
CA LEU A 66 -1.22 3.43 14.88
C LEU A 66 -2.48 3.96 14.18
N ILE A 67 -2.83 3.34 13.05
CA ILE A 67 -3.98 3.78 12.26
C ILE A 67 -5.30 3.42 12.95
N ALA A 68 -5.40 2.24 13.56
CA ALA A 68 -6.58 1.85 14.34
C ALA A 68 -6.85 2.82 15.49
N ASP A 69 -5.79 3.19 16.22
CA ASP A 69 -5.88 4.16 17.32
C ASP A 69 -6.32 5.54 16.81
N TYR A 70 -5.65 6.04 15.77
CA TYR A 70 -5.91 7.38 15.25
C TYR A 70 -7.28 7.52 14.54
N SER A 71 -7.79 6.44 13.95
CA SER A 71 -9.14 6.40 13.34
C SER A 71 -10.26 6.24 14.35
N GLY A 72 -9.94 5.95 15.62
CA GLY A 72 -10.91 5.65 16.67
C GLY A 72 -11.37 4.19 16.72
N LEU A 73 -10.97 3.36 15.75
CA LEU A 73 -11.38 1.95 15.70
C LEU A 73 -10.73 1.08 16.80
N ALA A 74 -9.65 1.56 17.43
CA ALA A 74 -9.02 0.85 18.55
C ALA A 74 -9.92 0.71 19.77
N THR A 75 -10.89 1.62 19.94
CA THR A 75 -11.87 1.56 21.06
C THR A 75 -12.77 0.33 20.99
N ASP A 76 -12.96 -0.22 19.79
CA ASP A 76 -13.78 -1.40 19.54
C ASP A 76 -12.97 -2.71 19.58
N ASN A 77 -11.68 -2.62 19.95
CA ASN A 77 -10.77 -3.76 20.08
C ASN A 77 -10.61 -4.58 18.80
N ILE A 78 -10.67 -3.95 17.64
CA ILE A 78 -10.48 -4.64 16.36
C ILE A 78 -9.00 -5.01 16.13
N PRO A 79 -8.70 -6.19 15.58
CA PRO A 79 -7.35 -6.51 15.14
C PRO A 79 -6.97 -5.67 13.92
N ALA A 80 -5.81 -5.04 14.00
CA ALA A 80 -5.25 -4.22 12.93
C ALA A 80 -3.87 -4.76 12.53
N THR A 81 -3.75 -5.24 11.30
CA THR A 81 -2.55 -5.91 10.81
C THR A 81 -1.93 -5.13 9.65
N ARG A 82 -0.63 -4.79 9.77
CA ARG A 82 0.15 -4.35 8.61
C ARG A 82 0.56 -5.56 7.78
N VAL A 83 0.41 -5.47 6.46
CA VAL A 83 0.88 -6.44 5.49
C VAL A 83 1.82 -5.77 4.47
N GLU A 84 2.80 -6.53 3.99
CA GLU A 84 3.83 -6.02 3.10
C GLU A 84 4.06 -6.99 1.94
N ALA A 85 4.04 -6.46 0.73
CA ALA A 85 4.42 -7.11 -0.53
C ALA A 85 4.93 -6.05 -1.51
N ALA A 86 5.86 -5.21 -1.06
CA ALA A 86 6.38 -4.05 -1.80
C ALA A 86 5.25 -3.19 -2.39
N CYS A 87 5.29 -2.86 -3.68
CA CYS A 87 4.25 -2.09 -4.37
C CYS A 87 2.89 -2.78 -4.41
N ALA A 88 2.82 -4.09 -4.14
CA ALA A 88 1.58 -4.87 -4.09
C ALA A 88 0.97 -4.97 -2.68
N SER A 89 1.49 -4.24 -1.69
CA SER A 89 1.04 -4.33 -0.29
C SER A 89 -0.46 -4.04 -0.13
N GLY A 90 -1.01 -3.06 -0.87
CA GLY A 90 -2.45 -2.79 -0.88
C GLY A 90 -3.27 -3.95 -1.43
N GLY A 91 -2.80 -4.58 -2.51
CA GLY A 91 -3.42 -5.79 -3.06
C GLY A 91 -3.37 -6.97 -2.10
N LEU A 92 -2.27 -7.13 -1.35
CA LEU A 92 -2.16 -8.13 -0.30
C LEU A 92 -3.14 -7.86 0.86
N ALA A 93 -3.27 -6.61 1.30
CA ALA A 93 -4.25 -6.22 2.32
C ALA A 93 -5.68 -6.57 1.89
N PHE A 94 -6.02 -6.29 0.63
CA PHE A 94 -7.31 -6.67 0.07
C PHE A 94 -7.52 -8.19 0.06
N ARG A 95 -6.51 -8.97 -0.36
CA ARG A 95 -6.55 -10.42 -0.31
C ARG A 95 -6.79 -10.96 1.10
N GLU A 96 -6.10 -10.43 2.10
CA GLU A 96 -6.28 -10.87 3.50
C GLU A 96 -7.68 -10.55 4.04
N ALA A 97 -8.22 -9.38 3.71
CA ALA A 97 -9.59 -9.01 4.07
C ALA A 97 -10.61 -9.97 3.41
N VAL A 98 -10.44 -10.28 2.12
CA VAL A 98 -11.30 -11.25 1.40
C VAL A 98 -11.25 -12.62 2.06
N ILE A 99 -10.06 -13.12 2.41
CA ILE A 99 -9.89 -14.42 3.07
C ILE A 99 -10.57 -14.42 4.45
N SER A 100 -10.39 -13.36 5.23
CA SER A 100 -10.97 -13.21 6.56
C SER A 100 -12.52 -13.26 6.51
N VAL A 101 -13.12 -12.53 5.58
CA VAL A 101 -14.58 -12.53 5.40
C VAL A 101 -15.07 -13.87 4.82
N ALA A 102 -14.40 -14.40 3.79
CA ALA A 102 -14.78 -15.66 3.14
C ALA A 102 -14.71 -16.86 4.08
N SER A 103 -13.75 -16.88 5.01
CA SER A 103 -13.62 -17.92 6.03
C SER A 103 -14.68 -17.86 7.12
N GLY A 104 -15.33 -16.72 7.29
CA GLY A 104 -16.27 -16.47 8.38
C GLY A 104 -15.63 -15.97 9.67
N MET A 105 -14.32 -15.65 9.65
CA MET A 105 -13.62 -15.11 10.79
C MET A 105 -14.08 -13.68 11.12
N THR A 106 -14.45 -12.91 10.09
CA THR A 106 -15.02 -11.57 10.18
C THR A 106 -16.25 -11.44 9.30
N ASN A 107 -17.09 -10.45 9.54
CA ASN A 107 -18.22 -10.11 8.66
C ASN A 107 -17.88 -8.89 7.80
N ILE A 108 -17.26 -7.87 8.39
CA ILE A 108 -16.86 -6.65 7.73
C ILE A 108 -15.38 -6.40 8.04
N ALA A 109 -14.56 -6.30 7.00
CA ALA A 109 -13.15 -5.99 7.12
C ALA A 109 -12.76 -4.80 6.25
N VAL A 110 -11.88 -3.96 6.76
CA VAL A 110 -11.25 -2.87 6.01
C VAL A 110 -9.95 -3.37 5.39
N ALA A 111 -9.79 -3.15 4.09
CA ALA A 111 -8.52 -3.28 3.39
C ALA A 111 -8.07 -1.90 2.93
N ALA A 112 -6.89 -1.49 3.30
CA ALA A 112 -6.36 -0.18 2.94
C ALA A 112 -4.90 -0.25 2.53
N GLY A 113 -4.43 0.79 1.83
CA GLY A 113 -3.03 1.00 1.54
C GLY A 113 -2.68 2.48 1.74
N VAL A 114 -1.54 2.74 2.31
CA VAL A 114 -1.04 4.11 2.49
C VAL A 114 0.48 4.13 2.45
N GLU A 115 1.03 5.10 1.72
CA GLU A 115 2.47 5.39 1.70
C GLU A 115 2.68 6.89 1.56
N LYS A 116 3.55 7.47 2.36
CA LYS A 116 3.90 8.89 2.27
C LYS A 116 5.37 9.03 1.93
N MET A 117 5.64 9.28 0.65
CA MET A 117 6.99 9.23 0.07
C MET A 117 7.65 10.61 -0.04
N THR A 118 6.90 11.69 0.20
CA THR A 118 7.37 13.07 -0.03
C THR A 118 8.18 13.66 1.12
N ASP A 119 8.19 13.03 2.30
CA ASP A 119 8.83 13.57 3.50
C ASP A 119 10.36 13.30 3.54
N VAL A 120 10.90 12.66 2.52
CA VAL A 120 12.33 12.39 2.35
C VAL A 120 12.83 12.92 1.01
N ASP A 121 14.13 13.18 0.92
CA ASP A 121 14.75 13.58 -0.34
C ASP A 121 14.79 12.46 -1.37
N THR A 122 15.13 12.80 -2.61
CA THR A 122 15.16 11.86 -3.74
C THR A 122 16.14 10.70 -3.51
N SER A 123 17.25 10.92 -2.82
CA SER A 123 18.26 9.88 -2.53
C SER A 123 17.69 8.84 -1.57
N LEU A 124 17.11 9.28 -0.46
CA LEU A 124 16.46 8.40 0.51
C LEU A 124 15.25 7.68 -0.09
N SER A 125 14.46 8.38 -0.91
CA SER A 125 13.33 7.77 -1.62
C SER A 125 13.82 6.66 -2.56
N THR A 126 14.89 6.90 -3.32
CA THR A 126 15.50 5.89 -4.21
C THR A 126 16.01 4.68 -3.43
N ASP A 127 16.69 4.89 -2.30
CA ASP A 127 17.17 3.79 -1.46
C ASP A 127 16.03 3.02 -0.78
N ALA A 128 14.99 3.72 -0.33
CA ALA A 128 13.82 3.08 0.24
C ALA A 128 13.10 2.17 -0.77
N LEU A 129 12.92 2.63 -2.01
CA LEU A 129 12.34 1.84 -3.09
C LEU A 129 13.23 0.66 -3.49
N ALA A 130 14.57 0.85 -3.54
CA ALA A 130 15.52 -0.20 -3.84
C ALA A 130 15.54 -1.33 -2.79
N ALA A 131 14.96 -1.10 -1.60
CA ALA A 131 14.80 -2.14 -0.59
C ALA A 131 13.80 -3.25 -0.99
N ALA A 132 13.01 -3.05 -2.04
CA ALA A 132 12.17 -4.11 -2.62
C ALA A 132 12.95 -5.10 -3.49
N ALA A 133 14.20 -4.78 -3.84
CA ALA A 133 15.12 -5.64 -4.56
C ALA A 133 16.05 -6.40 -3.60
N ASP A 134 16.80 -7.36 -4.13
CA ASP A 134 17.82 -8.08 -3.35
C ASP A 134 18.98 -7.15 -2.96
N ARG A 135 19.09 -6.84 -1.68
CA ARG A 135 20.12 -5.91 -1.17
C ARG A 135 21.53 -6.48 -1.24
N GLU A 136 21.69 -7.79 -1.17
CA GLU A 136 23.00 -8.44 -1.19
C GLU A 136 23.57 -8.54 -2.59
N TRP A 137 22.71 -8.75 -3.61
CA TRP A 137 23.12 -8.96 -5.00
C TRP A 137 22.88 -7.76 -5.90
N GLU A 138 21.74 -7.08 -5.75
CA GLU A 138 21.35 -5.97 -6.62
C GLU A 138 21.69 -4.62 -5.97
N GLY A 139 21.34 -4.44 -4.71
CA GLY A 139 21.64 -3.21 -3.99
C GLY A 139 23.13 -2.98 -3.77
N PHE A 140 23.91 -4.05 -3.52
CA PHE A 140 25.35 -3.97 -3.31
C PHE A 140 26.11 -3.37 -4.49
N VAL A 141 25.69 -3.66 -5.72
CA VAL A 141 26.32 -3.13 -6.94
C VAL A 141 25.74 -1.78 -7.37
N GLY A 142 24.86 -1.17 -6.56
CA GLY A 142 24.27 0.14 -6.83
C GLY A 142 23.08 0.11 -7.79
N ALA A 143 22.44 -1.04 -7.99
CA ALA A 143 21.24 -1.12 -8.80
C ALA A 143 20.10 -0.30 -8.17
N THR A 144 19.49 0.56 -8.99
CA THR A 144 18.31 1.31 -8.61
C THR A 144 17.05 0.62 -9.15
N PHE A 145 15.88 0.88 -8.56
CA PHE A 145 14.63 0.31 -9.02
C PHE A 145 14.35 0.59 -10.51
N PRO A 146 14.47 1.85 -11.03
CA PRO A 146 14.38 2.11 -12.46
C PRO A 146 15.44 1.41 -13.29
N GLY A 147 16.66 1.27 -12.77
CA GLY A 147 17.78 0.57 -13.45
C GLY A 147 17.47 -0.91 -13.67
N LEU A 148 16.92 -1.60 -12.68
CA LEU A 148 16.49 -3.00 -12.80
C LEU A 148 15.43 -3.17 -13.88
N TYR A 149 14.40 -2.30 -13.90
CA TYR A 149 13.39 -2.32 -14.96
C TYR A 149 13.96 -1.97 -16.34
N ALA A 150 14.94 -1.09 -16.43
CA ALA A 150 15.62 -0.79 -17.68
C ALA A 150 16.38 -2.02 -18.23
N MET A 151 17.00 -2.82 -17.36
CA MET A 151 17.63 -4.08 -17.76
C MET A 151 16.60 -5.09 -18.28
N ILE A 152 15.46 -5.24 -17.58
CA ILE A 152 14.36 -6.10 -18.03
C ILE A 152 13.83 -5.64 -19.39
N ALA A 153 13.62 -4.33 -19.58
CA ALA A 153 13.15 -3.78 -20.84
C ALA A 153 14.16 -4.02 -21.98
N THR A 154 15.46 -3.90 -21.69
CA THR A 154 16.53 -4.16 -22.66
C THR A 154 16.56 -5.63 -23.08
N ASP A 155 16.48 -6.55 -22.13
CA ASP A 155 16.43 -7.99 -22.42
C ASP A 155 15.15 -8.34 -23.21
N TYR A 156 14.02 -7.75 -22.86
CA TYR A 156 12.78 -7.95 -23.60
C TYR A 156 12.88 -7.48 -25.05
N MET A 157 13.44 -6.28 -25.30
CA MET A 157 13.67 -5.78 -26.66
C MET A 157 14.68 -6.62 -27.45
N HIS A 158 15.61 -7.29 -26.75
CA HIS A 158 16.55 -8.22 -27.40
C HIS A 158 15.85 -9.52 -27.85
N ARG A 159 14.94 -10.03 -27.07
CA ARG A 159 14.21 -11.29 -27.36
C ARG A 159 13.03 -11.10 -28.31
N TYR A 160 12.41 -9.93 -28.31
CA TYR A 160 11.20 -9.63 -29.05
C TYR A 160 11.37 -8.36 -29.89
N PRO A 161 10.76 -8.26 -31.08
CA PRO A 161 10.88 -7.10 -31.95
C PRO A 161 10.10 -5.89 -31.42
N LEU A 162 10.47 -5.39 -30.25
CA LEU A 162 9.89 -4.20 -29.63
C LEU A 162 10.84 -3.01 -29.80
N THR A 163 10.32 -1.86 -30.25
CA THR A 163 11.11 -0.63 -30.38
C THR A 163 10.95 0.25 -29.13
N ARG A 164 11.89 1.20 -28.94
CA ARG A 164 11.79 2.20 -27.87
C ARG A 164 10.55 3.07 -28.00
N GLU A 165 10.13 3.40 -29.23
CA GLU A 165 8.94 4.18 -29.51
C GLU A 165 7.67 3.43 -29.10
N GLN A 166 7.63 2.10 -29.28
CA GLN A 166 6.53 1.26 -28.81
C GLN A 166 6.49 1.20 -27.30
N LEU A 167 7.65 1.03 -26.64
CA LEU A 167 7.76 1.04 -25.19
C LEU A 167 7.30 2.38 -24.59
N ALA A 168 7.66 3.51 -25.24
CA ALA A 168 7.29 4.86 -24.80
C ALA A 168 5.79 5.21 -24.95
N ARG A 169 4.99 4.38 -25.62
CA ARG A 169 3.53 4.60 -25.74
C ARG A 169 2.76 4.26 -24.46
N TRP A 170 3.38 3.54 -23.54
CA TRP A 170 2.82 3.27 -22.23
C TRP A 170 3.12 4.46 -21.30
N ARG A 171 2.08 5.22 -20.99
CA ARG A 171 2.13 6.34 -20.05
C ARG A 171 1.20 6.07 -18.87
#